data_c21d033762e104ca709ee9efbe090e5f
#
_entry.id   c21d033762e104ca709ee9efbe090e5f
#
_cell.length_a   1.000
_cell.length_b   1.000
_cell.length_c   1.000
_cell.angle_alpha   90.00
_cell.angle_beta   90.00
_cell.angle_gamma   90.00
#
_symmetry.space_group_name_H-M   'P 1'
#
loop_
_entity.id
_entity.type
_entity.pdbx_description
1 polymer ?
#
loop_
_entity_poly.entity_id
_entity_poly.type
_entity_poly.pdbx_seq_one_letter_code
_entity_poly.pdbx_strand_id
1 'polypeptide(L)'
;MTLFERSGKANVGHALETAVLHELQRRGAQVNYVRTPAGFEVDFYARAPDGKEALIQVCAEQDSPDTLAREVRALQDAANIWPNASLQLITFNQPKGVLPPEIQLYIASDWLLGAMG
;
A
#
# COMPACT_ATOMS: atom_id res chain seq x y z
N MET A 1 6.70 8.69 -21.59
CA MET A 1 5.98 8.60 -21.83
C MET A 1 4.81 9.21 -21.50
N THR A 2 4.09 9.33 -22.02
CA THR A 2 2.96 10.17 -21.84
C THR A 2 1.69 9.48 -21.64
N LEU A 3 1.77 8.19 -21.53
CA LEU A 3 0.59 7.41 -21.39
C LEU A 3 -0.18 7.75 -20.17
N PHE A 4 0.51 8.14 -19.13
CA PHE A 4 -0.16 8.36 -17.89
C PHE A 4 -0.88 9.64 -17.81
N GLU A 5 -0.60 10.52 -18.72
CA GLU A 5 -1.17 11.83 -18.62
C GLU A 5 -2.58 11.91 -19.08
N ARG A 6 -3.08 10.84 -19.67
CA ARG A 6 -4.46 10.83 -20.06
C ARG A 6 -5.41 10.77 -18.90
N SER A 7 -4.91 10.37 -17.74
CA SER A 7 -5.75 10.25 -16.57
C SER A 7 -5.04 10.88 -15.38
N GLY A 8 -5.63 11.90 -14.83
CA GLY A 8 -5.10 12.50 -13.62
C GLY A 8 -5.06 11.51 -12.47
N LYS A 9 -6.02 10.60 -12.44
CA LYS A 9 -6.06 9.59 -11.38
C LYS A 9 -4.87 8.66 -11.44
N ALA A 10 -4.48 8.26 -12.65
CA ALA A 10 -3.31 7.39 -12.79
C ALA A 10 -2.05 8.10 -12.33
N ASN A 11 -1.90 9.37 -12.66
CA ASN A 11 -0.75 10.15 -12.24
C ASN A 11 -0.72 10.34 -10.73
N VAL A 12 -1.86 10.59 -10.13
CA VAL A 12 -1.96 10.79 -8.70
C VAL A 12 -1.61 9.50 -7.97
N GLY A 13 -2.12 8.37 -8.45
CA GLY A 13 -1.81 7.08 -7.85
C GLY A 13 -0.33 6.77 -7.93
N HIS A 14 0.26 7.00 -9.09
CA HIS A 14 1.68 6.75 -9.27
C HIS A 14 2.52 7.66 -8.39
N ALA A 15 2.13 8.93 -8.28
CA ALA A 15 2.85 9.87 -7.43
C ALA A 15 2.79 9.45 -5.97
N LEU A 16 1.64 8.96 -5.51
CA LEU A 16 1.52 8.51 -4.14
C LEU A 16 2.38 7.27 -3.89
N GLU A 17 2.37 6.32 -4.81
CA GLU A 17 3.22 5.14 -4.69
C GLU A 17 4.69 5.54 -4.60
N THR A 18 5.11 6.49 -5.44
CA THR A 18 6.48 6.96 -5.44
C THR A 18 6.83 7.62 -4.11
N ALA A 19 5.92 8.43 -3.57
CA ALA A 19 6.16 9.09 -2.29
C ALA A 19 6.30 8.07 -1.17
N VAL A 20 5.47 7.03 -1.18
CA VAL A 20 5.54 5.97 -0.18
C VAL A 20 6.88 5.23 -0.30
N LEU A 21 7.29 4.90 -1.51
CA LEU A 21 8.56 4.23 -1.73
C LEU A 21 9.72 5.04 -1.19
N HIS A 22 9.75 6.34 -1.52
CA HIS A 22 10.84 7.20 -1.06
C HIS A 22 10.86 7.29 0.46
N GLU A 23 9.69 7.35 1.08
CA GLU A 23 9.63 7.43 2.53
C GLU A 23 10.12 6.14 3.17
N LEU A 24 9.75 5.00 2.61
CA LEU A 24 10.25 3.72 3.12
C LEU A 24 11.77 3.63 3.01
N GLN A 25 12.31 4.08 1.89
CA GLN A 25 13.75 4.08 1.70
C GLN A 25 14.44 5.02 2.67
N ARG A 26 13.83 6.16 2.93
CA ARG A 26 14.37 7.12 3.89
C ARG A 26 14.41 6.54 5.29
N ARG A 27 13.44 5.70 5.64
CA ARG A 27 13.41 5.01 6.92
C ARG A 27 14.40 3.84 7.00
N GLY A 28 15.09 3.56 5.91
CA GLY A 28 16.06 2.48 5.87
C GLY A 28 15.46 1.11 5.59
N ALA A 29 14.24 1.05 5.12
CA ALA A 29 13.60 -0.22 4.82
C ALA A 29 14.10 -0.79 3.51
N GLN A 30 14.16 -2.13 3.45
CA GLN A 30 14.34 -2.83 2.19
C GLN A 30 12.95 -3.03 1.59
N VAL A 31 12.79 -2.68 0.32
CA VAL A 31 11.48 -2.65 -0.33
C VAL A 31 11.50 -3.51 -1.57
N ASN A 32 10.47 -4.34 -1.72
CA ASN A 32 10.29 -5.17 -2.90
C ASN A 32 8.85 -5.11 -3.35
N TYR A 33 8.65 -5.29 -4.64
CA TYR A 33 7.34 -5.46 -5.21
C TYR A 33 6.92 -6.92 -5.02
N VAL A 34 5.64 -7.17 -4.75
CA VAL A 34 5.16 -8.51 -4.45
C VAL A 34 4.13 -8.97 -5.46
N ARG A 35 4.30 -10.19 -5.93
CA ARG A 35 3.29 -10.86 -6.72
C ARG A 35 3.12 -12.26 -6.15
N THR A 36 1.89 -12.61 -5.76
CA THR A 36 1.65 -13.90 -5.14
C THR A 36 1.43 -14.97 -6.20
N PRO A 37 1.59 -16.25 -5.84
CA PRO A 37 1.31 -17.35 -6.78
C PRO A 37 -0.10 -17.33 -7.33
N ALA A 38 -1.06 -16.81 -6.56
CA ALA A 38 -2.45 -16.72 -7.02
C ALA A 38 -2.67 -15.55 -7.98
N GLY A 39 -1.64 -14.74 -8.24
CA GLY A 39 -1.74 -13.64 -9.19
C GLY A 39 -2.10 -12.31 -8.61
N PHE A 40 -2.19 -12.20 -7.30
CA PHE A 40 -2.41 -10.91 -6.65
C PHE A 40 -1.12 -10.13 -6.56
N GLU A 41 -1.24 -8.80 -6.61
CA GLU A 41 -0.08 -7.92 -6.52
C GLU A 41 -0.23 -7.02 -5.31
N VAL A 42 0.85 -6.89 -4.55
CA VAL A 42 0.93 -5.95 -3.44
C VAL A 42 2.01 -4.95 -3.80
N ASP A 43 1.72 -3.67 -3.59
CA ASP A 43 2.62 -2.62 -4.03
C ASP A 43 3.99 -2.74 -3.41
N PHE A 44 4.06 -2.97 -2.09
CA PHE A 44 5.35 -3.06 -1.43
C PHE A 44 5.36 -4.09 -0.32
N TYR A 45 6.43 -4.86 -0.27
CA TYR A 45 6.86 -5.56 0.92
C TYR A 45 8.02 -4.75 1.47
N ALA A 46 7.95 -4.36 2.72
CA ALA A 46 8.98 -3.55 3.34
C ALA A 46 9.51 -4.23 4.59
N ARG A 47 10.82 -4.27 4.72
CA ARG A 47 11.46 -4.82 5.91
C ARG A 47 12.29 -3.73 6.55
N ALA A 48 11.94 -3.39 7.77
CA ALA A 48 12.63 -2.34 8.52
C ALA A 48 13.98 -2.85 9.03
N PRO A 49 14.90 -1.93 9.41
CA PRO A 49 16.19 -2.34 9.95
C PRO A 49 16.10 -3.25 11.16
N ASP A 50 15.02 -3.13 11.95
CA ASP A 50 14.83 -3.98 13.12
C ASP A 50 14.22 -5.33 12.78
N GLY A 51 13.99 -5.60 11.50
CA GLY A 51 13.44 -6.88 11.05
C GLY A 51 11.94 -6.92 10.94
N LYS A 52 11.23 -5.89 11.33
CA LYS A 52 9.78 -5.87 11.21
C LYS A 52 9.39 -5.78 9.75
N GLU A 53 8.34 -6.51 9.40
CA GLU A 53 7.87 -6.62 8.02
C GLU A 53 6.51 -5.98 7.85
N ALA A 54 6.27 -5.39 6.69
CA ALA A 54 4.97 -4.82 6.35
C ALA A 54 4.66 -5.10 4.89
N LEU A 55 3.38 -5.40 4.63
CA LEU A 55 2.85 -5.48 3.29
C LEU A 55 1.96 -4.26 3.10
N ILE A 56 2.25 -3.46 2.09
CA ILE A 56 1.66 -2.13 1.95
C ILE A 56 1.01 -2.00 0.58
N GLN A 57 -0.28 -1.67 0.58
CA GLN A 57 -1.01 -1.30 -0.64
C GLN A 57 -1.27 0.19 -0.60
N VAL A 58 -1.13 0.82 -1.75
CA VAL A 58 -1.43 2.23 -1.92
C VAL A 58 -2.66 2.31 -2.83
N CYS A 59 -3.75 2.84 -2.32
CA CYS A 59 -5.00 2.91 -3.06
C CYS A 59 -5.44 4.37 -3.15
N ALA A 60 -5.07 5.02 -4.24
CA ALA A 60 -5.46 6.40 -4.47
C ALA A 60 -6.89 6.49 -4.98
N GLU A 61 -7.36 5.44 -5.64
CA GLU A 61 -8.67 5.41 -6.25
C GLU A 61 -9.55 4.46 -5.45
N GLN A 62 -10.48 5.00 -4.71
CA GLN A 62 -11.33 4.17 -3.86
C GLN A 62 -12.82 4.46 -4.08
N ASP A 63 -13.17 4.95 -5.27
CA ASP A 63 -14.55 5.20 -5.62
C ASP A 63 -15.33 3.91 -5.79
N SER A 64 -14.64 2.84 -6.14
CA SER A 64 -15.28 1.56 -6.41
C SER A 64 -15.05 0.62 -5.23
N PRO A 65 -16.12 0.09 -4.63
CA PRO A 65 -15.96 -0.93 -3.59
C PRO A 65 -15.19 -2.15 -4.08
N ASP A 66 -15.30 -2.48 -5.37
CA ASP A 66 -14.58 -3.62 -5.92
C ASP A 66 -13.08 -3.39 -5.92
N THR A 67 -12.65 -2.17 -6.19
CA THR A 67 -11.22 -1.84 -6.17
C THR A 67 -10.67 -2.02 -4.76
N LEU A 68 -11.36 -1.48 -3.77
CA LEU A 68 -10.91 -1.59 -2.39
C LEU A 68 -10.86 -3.06 -1.96
N ALA A 69 -11.90 -3.82 -2.29
CA ALA A 69 -11.96 -5.23 -1.91
C ALA A 69 -10.81 -6.02 -2.54
N ARG A 70 -10.46 -5.70 -3.77
CA ARG A 70 -9.35 -6.38 -4.43
C ARG A 70 -8.02 -6.08 -3.77
N GLU A 71 -7.81 -4.84 -3.37
CA GLU A 71 -6.57 -4.46 -2.70
C GLU A 71 -6.45 -5.16 -1.35
N VAL A 72 -7.55 -5.24 -0.61
CA VAL A 72 -7.55 -5.94 0.66
C VAL A 72 -7.29 -7.43 0.46
N ARG A 73 -7.91 -8.02 -0.56
CA ARG A 73 -7.72 -9.44 -0.82
C ARG A 73 -6.27 -9.75 -1.16
N ALA A 74 -5.61 -8.87 -1.91
CA ALA A 74 -4.21 -9.06 -2.23
C ALA A 74 -3.35 -9.07 -0.97
N LEU A 75 -3.62 -8.17 -0.04
CA LEU A 75 -2.90 -8.16 1.23
C LEU A 75 -3.13 -9.45 2.00
N GLN A 76 -4.38 -9.91 2.06
CA GLN A 76 -4.70 -11.13 2.78
C GLN A 76 -4.03 -12.35 2.15
N ASP A 77 -3.97 -12.39 0.83
CA ASP A 77 -3.32 -13.50 0.15
C ASP A 77 -1.81 -13.50 0.42
N ALA A 78 -1.19 -12.34 0.36
CA ALA A 78 0.23 -12.22 0.62
C ALA A 78 0.57 -12.54 2.08
N ALA A 79 -0.36 -12.33 3.00
CA ALA A 79 -0.15 -12.66 4.41
C ALA A 79 0.11 -14.15 4.62
N ASN A 80 -0.34 -15.00 3.70
CA ASN A 80 -0.04 -16.43 3.79
C ASN A 80 1.44 -16.70 3.58
N ILE A 81 2.12 -15.83 2.85
CA ILE A 81 3.55 -15.97 2.60
C ILE A 81 4.37 -15.29 3.70
N TRP A 82 3.88 -14.15 4.16
CA TRP A 82 4.55 -13.37 5.20
C TRP A 82 3.62 -13.21 6.39
N PRO A 83 3.44 -14.26 7.20
CA PRO A 83 2.43 -14.23 8.26
C PRO A 83 2.74 -13.24 9.39
N ASN A 84 3.99 -12.82 9.50
CA ASN A 84 4.37 -11.87 10.55
C ASN A 84 4.34 -10.43 10.09
N ALA A 85 4.03 -10.19 8.82
CA ALA A 85 4.00 -8.82 8.29
C ALA A 85 2.72 -8.13 8.69
N SER A 86 2.82 -6.84 9.00
CA SER A 86 1.62 -6.03 9.19
C SER A 86 1.01 -5.75 7.81
N LEU A 87 -0.32 -5.65 7.76
CA LEU A 87 -1.03 -5.39 6.52
C LEU A 87 -1.51 -3.95 6.54
N GLN A 88 -0.99 -3.15 5.64
CA GLN A 88 -1.24 -1.71 5.64
C GLN A 88 -1.87 -1.27 4.33
N LEU A 89 -2.89 -0.45 4.43
CA LEU A 89 -3.56 0.15 3.28
C LEU A 89 -3.46 1.66 3.43
N ILE A 90 -2.85 2.31 2.45
CA ILE A 90 -2.67 3.76 2.47
C ILE A 90 -3.60 4.37 1.43
N THR A 91 -4.46 5.28 1.87
CA THR A 91 -5.44 5.93 0.99
C THR A 91 -5.34 7.43 1.16
N PHE A 92 -5.88 8.19 0.19
CA PHE A 92 -5.94 9.64 0.35
C PHE A 92 -7.01 10.05 1.34
N ASN A 93 -8.15 9.37 1.31
CA ASN A 93 -9.29 9.72 2.15
C ASN A 93 -9.80 8.50 2.85
N GLN A 94 -10.60 8.73 3.90
CA GLN A 94 -11.23 7.64 4.62
C GLN A 94 -12.12 6.86 3.66
N PRO A 95 -11.90 5.56 3.48
CA PRO A 95 -12.75 4.77 2.59
C PRO A 95 -14.14 4.59 3.18
N LYS A 96 -15.11 4.41 2.31
CA LYS A 96 -16.44 4.04 2.72
C LYS A 96 -16.45 2.55 2.98
N GLY A 97 -17.18 2.11 3.96
CA GLY A 97 -17.28 0.70 4.25
C GLY A 97 -16.32 0.27 5.34
N VAL A 98 -16.38 -1.00 5.67
CA VAL A 98 -15.65 -1.56 6.79
C VAL A 98 -14.52 -2.44 6.29
N LEU A 99 -13.34 -2.25 6.84
CA LEU A 99 -12.19 -3.08 6.52
C LEU A 99 -12.04 -4.20 7.53
N PRO A 100 -11.47 -5.33 7.11
CA PRO A 100 -11.16 -6.40 8.07
C PRO A 100 -10.24 -5.87 9.17
N PRO A 101 -10.37 -6.42 10.39
CA PRO A 101 -9.59 -5.89 11.51
C PRO A 101 -8.08 -6.05 11.37
N GLU A 102 -7.63 -7.00 10.57
CA GLU A 102 -6.19 -7.19 10.39
C GLU A 102 -5.57 -6.13 9.47
N ILE A 103 -6.39 -5.35 8.76
CA ILE A 103 -5.89 -4.33 7.85
C ILE A 103 -5.75 -3.02 8.62
N GLN A 104 -4.54 -2.47 8.62
CA GLN A 104 -4.28 -1.17 9.23
C GLN A 104 -4.45 -0.10 8.16
N LEU A 105 -5.40 0.80 8.39
CA LEU A 105 -5.67 1.88 7.45
C LEU A 105 -4.89 3.13 7.84
N TYR A 106 -4.23 3.71 6.86
CA TYR A 106 -3.53 4.98 7.04
C TYR A 106 -3.99 5.95 5.97
N ILE A 107 -4.29 7.16 6.37
CA ILE A 107 -4.48 8.25 5.41
C ILE A 107 -3.10 8.70 4.99
N ALA A 108 -2.91 8.96 3.70
CA ALA A 108 -1.58 9.21 3.14
C ALA A 108 -0.83 10.32 3.87
N SER A 109 -1.52 11.44 4.13
CA SER A 109 -0.86 12.55 4.81
C SER A 109 -0.37 12.14 6.20
N ASP A 110 -1.18 11.38 6.93
CA ASP A 110 -0.80 10.93 8.27
C ASP A 110 0.36 9.94 8.21
N TRP A 111 0.32 9.03 7.23
CA TRP A 111 1.37 8.04 7.12
C TRP A 111 2.71 8.68 6.80
N LEU A 112 2.71 9.63 5.86
CA LEU A 112 3.93 10.31 5.47
C LEU A 112 4.48 11.18 6.58
N LEU A 113 3.59 11.85 7.33
CA LEU A 113 4.00 12.68 8.45
C LEU A 113 4.33 11.84 9.67
N GLY A 114 3.67 10.72 9.84
CA GLY A 114 3.92 9.84 10.96
C GLY A 114 5.35 9.32 11.02
N ALA A 115 6.02 9.36 9.89
CA ALA A 115 7.41 8.98 9.83
C ALA A 115 8.30 9.88 10.68
N MET A 116 7.79 11.02 11.03
CA MET A 116 8.56 11.98 11.81
C MET A 116 8.41 11.75 13.30
N GLY A 117 7.43 10.99 13.68
CA GLY A 117 7.15 10.73 15.08
C GLY A 117 7.97 9.63 15.67
#